data_fb36ab687dc886877aa4ec28a2f07c49
#
_entry.id   fb36ab687dc886877aa4ec28a2f07c49
#
_cell.length_a   1.000
_cell.length_b   1.000
_cell.length_c   1.000
_cell.angle_alpha   90.00
_cell.angle_beta   90.00
_cell.angle_gamma   90.00
#
_symmetry.space_group_name_H-M   'P 1'
#
loop_
_entity.id
_entity.type
_entity.pdbx_description
1 polymer ?
#
loop_
_entity_poly.entity_id
_entity_poly.type
_entity_poly.pdbx_seq_one_letter_code
_entity_poly.pdbx_strand_id
1 'polypeptide(L)'
;LYGLQDELTPEVEDKDVSVRRADQNRDIKSLLSYFIGLVFGRYSLDVDGLAFAGGEFDKSKYTTFIPNTDDVVMLTDADYFGDERDIMYRFKEFLAVTFGEDNLLQNLSFIADVLGGKGKPEEVIRNYFFKDFFKDHVQIYKKRPIYWQLESGKLGGFKALIYLHRYDENTMAMIRTNYLNELQNAYEARLSTLANLIDNATDTKSKNGYEKQRVKLTNQLDELVIFEDKVA
;
A
#
# COMPACT_ATOMS: atom_id res chain seq x y z
N LEU A 1 5.99 52.71 2.15
CA LEU A 1 5.14 52.16 1.09
C LEU A 1 5.54 52.91 -0.17
N TYR A 2 5.85 52.18 -1.24
CA TYR A 2 6.63 52.64 -2.40
C TYR A 2 5.78 53.37 -3.45
N GLY A 3 4.49 53.63 -3.21
CA GLY A 3 3.62 54.40 -4.14
C GLY A 3 3.35 53.75 -5.49
N LEU A 4 3.51 52.43 -5.58
CA LEU A 4 3.39 51.65 -6.82
C LEU A 4 1.98 51.05 -7.05
N GLN A 5 1.00 51.48 -6.29
CA GLN A 5 -0.36 50.91 -6.36
C GLN A 5 -1.06 51.11 -7.72
N ASP A 6 -0.64 52.14 -8.46
CA ASP A 6 -1.17 52.47 -9.77
C ASP A 6 -0.39 51.78 -10.93
N GLU A 7 0.80 51.26 -10.62
CA GLU A 7 1.68 50.61 -11.59
C GLU A 7 1.68 49.06 -11.50
N LEU A 8 1.25 48.51 -10.33
CA LEU A 8 1.27 47.09 -10.07
C LEU A 8 -0.14 46.59 -9.80
N THR A 9 -0.56 45.55 -10.51
CA THR A 9 -1.77 44.83 -10.17
C THR A 9 -1.45 43.67 -9.22
N PRO A 10 -2.33 43.34 -8.25
CA PRO A 10 -2.12 42.14 -7.45
C PRO A 10 -2.40 40.83 -8.21
N GLU A 11 -2.89 40.93 -9.43
CA GLU A 11 -3.18 39.80 -10.29
C GLU A 11 -1.91 39.25 -10.91
N VAL A 12 -1.66 37.97 -10.66
CA VAL A 12 -0.49 37.23 -11.19
C VAL A 12 -1.01 36.21 -12.20
N GLU A 13 -0.38 36.12 -13.37
CA GLU A 13 -0.77 35.09 -14.32
C GLU A 13 -0.52 33.68 -13.76
N ASP A 14 -1.37 32.71 -14.09
CA ASP A 14 -1.28 31.33 -13.59
C ASP A 14 0.11 30.69 -13.77
N LYS A 15 0.83 31.08 -14.81
CA LYS A 15 2.21 30.62 -15.07
C LYS A 15 3.24 31.08 -14.05
N ASP A 16 2.98 32.22 -13.40
CA ASP A 16 3.89 32.88 -12.44
C ASP A 16 3.53 32.51 -10.98
N VAL A 17 2.43 31.76 -10.77
CA VAL A 17 2.04 31.27 -9.47
C VAL A 17 2.93 30.08 -9.07
N SER A 18 3.75 30.26 -8.04
CA SER A 18 4.65 29.22 -7.53
C SER A 18 3.93 28.09 -6.77
N VAL A 19 2.74 28.38 -6.23
CA VAL A 19 1.89 27.43 -5.49
C VAL A 19 0.92 26.77 -6.46
N ARG A 20 1.00 25.45 -6.59
CA ARG A 20 0.08 24.68 -7.44
C ARG A 20 -1.33 24.70 -6.86
N ARG A 21 -2.32 24.83 -7.74
CA ARG A 21 -3.74 24.64 -7.35
C ARG A 21 -3.94 23.23 -6.79
N ALA A 22 -4.85 23.11 -5.81
CA ALA A 22 -5.26 21.81 -5.30
C ALA A 22 -5.80 20.91 -6.42
N ASP A 23 -5.40 19.64 -6.41
CA ASP A 23 -5.82 18.62 -7.35
C ASP A 23 -6.10 17.34 -6.56
N GLN A 24 -7.36 16.93 -6.49
CA GLN A 24 -7.77 15.81 -5.65
C GLN A 24 -7.02 14.52 -5.94
N ASN A 25 -6.82 14.18 -7.22
CA ASN A 25 -6.16 12.92 -7.58
C ASN A 25 -4.68 12.94 -7.16
N ARG A 26 -3.98 14.05 -7.49
CA ARG A 26 -2.58 14.23 -7.08
C ARG A 26 -2.45 14.24 -5.56
N ASP A 27 -3.34 14.94 -4.87
CA ASP A 27 -3.21 15.17 -3.43
C ASP A 27 -3.56 13.89 -2.66
N ILE A 28 -4.55 13.09 -3.12
CA ILE A 28 -4.82 11.75 -2.57
C ILE A 28 -3.65 10.79 -2.82
N LYS A 29 -3.08 10.75 -4.02
CA LYS A 29 -1.88 9.94 -4.28
C LYS A 29 -0.69 10.35 -3.41
N SER A 30 -0.54 11.63 -3.13
CA SER A 30 0.46 12.14 -2.20
C SER A 30 0.21 11.69 -0.76
N LEU A 31 -1.06 11.68 -0.31
CA LEU A 31 -1.45 11.14 0.99
C LEU A 31 -1.12 9.64 1.10
N LEU A 32 -1.43 8.86 0.06
CA LEU A 32 -1.09 7.44 0.03
C LEU A 32 0.43 7.19 0.04
N SER A 33 1.20 8.04 -0.64
CA SER A 33 2.66 7.98 -0.59
C SER A 33 3.22 8.37 0.78
N TYR A 34 2.64 9.39 1.44
CA TYR A 34 2.98 9.78 2.81
C TYR A 34 2.68 8.66 3.81
N PHE A 35 1.50 8.03 3.67
CA PHE A 35 1.12 6.86 4.48
C PHE A 35 2.16 5.73 4.39
N ILE A 36 2.62 5.36 3.20
CA ILE A 36 3.70 4.36 3.06
C ILE A 36 4.98 4.80 3.79
N GLY A 37 5.28 6.10 3.75
CA GLY A 37 6.38 6.65 4.54
C GLY A 37 6.21 6.49 6.05
N LEU A 38 4.99 6.61 6.57
CA LEU A 38 4.66 6.35 7.98
C LEU A 38 4.82 4.87 8.32
N VAL A 39 4.32 3.96 7.46
CA VAL A 39 4.45 2.51 7.66
C VAL A 39 5.91 2.09 7.85
N PHE A 40 6.82 2.71 7.11
CA PHE A 40 8.26 2.41 7.20
C PHE A 40 9.05 3.28 8.18
N GLY A 41 8.40 4.24 8.82
CA GLY A 41 9.04 5.17 9.74
C GLY A 41 9.88 6.26 9.06
N ARG A 42 9.72 6.45 7.73
CA ARG A 42 10.33 7.60 7.04
C ARG A 42 9.77 8.93 7.52
N TYR A 43 8.48 8.94 7.82
CA TYR A 43 7.77 10.04 8.47
C TYR A 43 7.18 9.59 9.81
N SER A 44 6.79 10.54 10.62
CA SER A 44 6.07 10.32 11.87
C SER A 44 4.92 11.32 11.96
N LEU A 45 3.86 10.97 12.68
CA LEU A 45 2.80 11.93 13.05
C LEU A 45 3.20 12.81 14.24
N ASP A 46 4.32 12.49 14.91
CA ASP A 46 4.76 13.12 16.16
C ASP A 46 5.91 14.10 15.97
N VAL A 47 6.59 14.07 14.81
CA VAL A 47 7.72 14.96 14.50
C VAL A 47 7.63 15.51 13.08
N ASP A 48 8.03 16.75 12.87
CA ASP A 48 8.02 17.42 11.59
C ASP A 48 9.13 16.90 10.65
N GLY A 49 8.83 16.81 9.36
CA GLY A 49 9.77 16.47 8.31
C GLY A 49 10.14 14.99 8.25
N LEU A 50 11.42 14.68 8.00
CA LEU A 50 11.92 13.32 7.90
C LEU A 50 12.27 12.77 9.30
N ALA A 51 11.58 11.73 9.73
CA ALA A 51 11.89 11.03 10.97
C ALA A 51 13.10 10.10 10.81
N PHE A 52 13.17 9.35 9.67
CA PHE A 52 14.25 8.43 9.34
C PHE A 52 14.56 8.37 7.84
N ALA A 53 15.82 8.47 7.48
CA ALA A 53 16.33 8.30 6.12
C ALA A 53 17.73 7.67 6.09
N GLY A 54 18.07 6.85 7.09
CA GLY A 54 19.36 6.19 7.30
C GLY A 54 19.98 6.52 8.66
N GLY A 55 20.97 5.76 9.06
CA GLY A 55 21.58 5.84 10.39
C GLY A 55 20.81 5.03 11.43
N GLU A 56 20.85 5.45 12.69
CA GLU A 56 20.17 4.78 13.80
C GLU A 56 18.65 5.05 13.77
N PHE A 57 17.85 3.99 13.89
CA PHE A 57 16.39 4.06 13.92
C PHE A 57 15.91 4.39 15.34
N ASP A 58 15.56 5.65 15.56
CA ASP A 58 15.08 6.15 16.85
C ASP A 58 13.57 5.93 17.04
N LYS A 59 13.23 4.89 17.80
CA LYS A 59 11.83 4.52 18.09
C LYS A 59 11.07 5.57 18.90
N SER A 60 11.74 6.45 19.61
CA SER A 60 11.09 7.49 20.45
C SER A 60 10.35 8.55 19.64
N LYS A 61 10.61 8.62 18.34
CA LYS A 61 9.93 9.54 17.40
C LYS A 61 8.54 9.07 16.97
N TYR A 62 8.08 7.89 17.39
CA TYR A 62 6.83 7.29 16.92
C TYR A 62 5.97 6.85 18.10
N THR A 63 4.93 7.62 18.41
CA THR A 63 3.98 7.35 19.51
C THR A 63 2.56 7.21 19.00
N THR A 64 2.15 8.07 18.06
CA THR A 64 0.78 8.12 17.53
C THR A 64 0.52 7.05 16.48
N PHE A 65 1.48 6.81 15.59
CA PHE A 65 1.44 5.74 14.60
C PHE A 65 2.79 5.02 14.58
N ILE A 66 2.82 3.80 15.10
CA ILE A 66 4.05 3.03 15.21
C ILE A 66 4.36 2.39 13.84
N PRO A 67 5.55 2.62 13.25
CA PRO A 67 5.93 1.97 12.00
C PRO A 67 6.07 0.44 12.16
N ASN A 68 6.04 -0.28 11.04
CA ASN A 68 6.26 -1.71 11.04
C ASN A 68 7.60 -2.05 11.69
N THR A 69 7.63 -3.17 12.41
CA THR A 69 8.83 -3.64 13.12
C THR A 69 9.98 -3.85 12.15
N ASP A 70 9.68 -4.34 10.97
CA ASP A 70 10.64 -4.55 9.88
C ASP A 70 10.45 -3.53 8.72
N ASP A 71 11.15 -3.77 7.64
CA ASP A 71 11.19 -2.90 6.46
C ASP A 71 10.27 -3.39 5.32
N VAL A 72 9.28 -4.24 5.62
CA VAL A 72 8.42 -4.91 4.63
C VAL A 72 6.95 -4.64 4.88
N VAL A 73 6.18 -4.46 3.80
CA VAL A 73 4.71 -4.47 3.82
C VAL A 73 4.17 -5.19 2.60
N MET A 74 3.16 -6.04 2.81
CA MET A 74 2.56 -6.83 1.73
C MET A 74 1.54 -6.04 0.94
N LEU A 75 1.66 -6.15 -0.38
CA LEU A 75 0.69 -5.67 -1.36
C LEU A 75 -0.05 -6.87 -1.93
N THR A 76 -1.11 -7.31 -1.28
CA THR A 76 -1.89 -8.47 -1.70
C THR A 76 -3.18 -8.06 -2.40
N ASP A 77 -3.76 -8.94 -3.22
CA ASP A 77 -5.03 -8.70 -3.92
C ASP A 77 -6.27 -8.97 -3.05
N ALA A 78 -6.06 -9.56 -1.88
CA ALA A 78 -7.05 -9.77 -0.83
C ALA A 78 -6.38 -9.74 0.55
N ASP A 79 -7.17 -9.75 1.62
CA ASP A 79 -6.64 -9.89 2.97
C ASP A 79 -6.33 -11.36 3.26
N TYR A 80 -5.04 -11.67 3.39
CA TYR A 80 -4.54 -13.00 3.72
C TYR A 80 -3.90 -13.08 5.11
N PHE A 81 -3.53 -11.95 5.70
CA PHE A 81 -2.81 -11.90 6.98
C PHE A 81 -3.69 -11.48 8.15
N GLY A 82 -4.61 -10.52 7.93
CA GLY A 82 -5.47 -9.97 8.99
C GLY A 82 -4.72 -9.15 10.05
N ASP A 83 -3.49 -8.73 9.78
CA ASP A 83 -2.62 -8.01 10.71
C ASP A 83 -1.77 -6.91 10.02
N GLU A 84 -0.82 -6.33 10.76
CA GLU A 84 0.04 -5.22 10.35
C GLU A 84 0.92 -5.51 9.12
N ARG A 85 1.06 -6.75 8.69
CA ARG A 85 1.76 -7.12 7.46
C ARG A 85 0.97 -6.71 6.21
N ASP A 86 -0.36 -6.62 6.31
CA ASP A 86 -1.24 -6.23 5.21
C ASP A 86 -1.37 -4.71 5.09
N ILE A 87 -1.19 -4.20 3.86
CA ILE A 87 -1.25 -2.77 3.57
C ILE A 87 -2.58 -2.13 3.95
N MET A 88 -3.71 -2.82 3.77
CA MET A 88 -5.03 -2.27 4.08
C MET A 88 -5.33 -2.28 5.58
N TYR A 89 -4.76 -3.23 6.33
CA TYR A 89 -4.82 -3.19 7.79
C TYR A 89 -4.17 -1.91 8.31
N ARG A 90 -2.93 -1.65 7.87
CA ARG A 90 -2.18 -0.44 8.24
C ARG A 90 -2.85 0.86 7.76
N PHE A 91 -3.46 0.82 6.58
CA PHE A 91 -4.13 2.00 6.03
C PHE A 91 -5.38 2.39 6.82
N LYS A 92 -6.18 1.42 7.25
CA LYS A 92 -7.33 1.67 8.11
C LYS A 92 -6.90 2.23 9.47
N GLU A 93 -5.85 1.69 10.07
CA GLU A 93 -5.28 2.21 11.31
C GLU A 93 -4.82 3.67 11.14
N PHE A 94 -4.08 3.98 10.08
CA PHE A 94 -3.65 5.34 9.76
C PHE A 94 -4.84 6.31 9.64
N LEU A 95 -5.87 5.93 8.90
CA LEU A 95 -7.06 6.79 8.73
C LEU A 95 -7.80 7.01 10.06
N ALA A 96 -7.94 5.96 10.87
CA ALA A 96 -8.60 6.05 12.17
C ALA A 96 -7.84 6.96 13.14
N VAL A 97 -6.52 6.80 13.21
CA VAL A 97 -5.66 7.61 14.10
C VAL A 97 -5.59 9.08 13.64
N THR A 98 -5.54 9.32 12.32
CA THR A 98 -5.33 10.68 11.78
C THR A 98 -6.63 11.47 11.69
N PHE A 99 -7.73 10.84 11.30
CA PHE A 99 -8.99 11.52 10.97
C PHE A 99 -10.17 11.11 11.87
N GLY A 100 -9.93 10.22 12.83
CA GLY A 100 -10.94 9.68 13.74
C GLY A 100 -11.63 8.45 13.19
N GLU A 101 -11.91 7.49 14.09
CA GLU A 101 -12.52 6.20 13.76
C GLU A 101 -13.92 6.36 13.16
N ASP A 102 -14.71 7.32 13.65
CA ASP A 102 -16.06 7.60 13.15
C ASP A 102 -16.09 8.02 11.67
N ASN A 103 -14.99 8.56 11.16
CA ASN A 103 -14.85 9.02 9.78
C ASN A 103 -14.24 7.96 8.83
N LEU A 104 -13.86 6.80 9.34
CA LEU A 104 -13.10 5.78 8.58
C LEU A 104 -13.81 5.38 7.28
N LEU A 105 -15.10 5.03 7.34
CA LEU A 105 -15.85 4.60 6.16
C LEU A 105 -16.04 5.73 5.14
N GLN A 106 -16.23 6.96 5.61
CA GLN A 106 -16.36 8.13 4.74
C GLN A 106 -15.04 8.42 4.02
N ASN A 107 -13.92 8.36 4.74
CA ASN A 107 -12.60 8.59 4.18
C ASN A 107 -12.22 7.51 3.16
N LEU A 108 -12.48 6.23 3.46
CA LEU A 108 -12.27 5.14 2.50
C LEU A 108 -13.09 5.35 1.22
N SER A 109 -14.36 5.72 1.35
CA SER A 109 -15.24 5.99 0.19
C SER A 109 -14.71 7.15 -0.64
N PHE A 110 -14.37 8.27 0.00
CA PHE A 110 -13.84 9.45 -0.68
C PHE A 110 -12.54 9.14 -1.45
N ILE A 111 -11.60 8.44 -0.81
CA ILE A 111 -10.33 8.07 -1.44
C ILE A 111 -10.57 7.14 -2.64
N ALA A 112 -11.44 6.14 -2.50
CA ALA A 112 -11.79 5.22 -3.58
C ALA A 112 -12.44 5.93 -4.76
N ASP A 113 -13.33 6.88 -4.51
CA ASP A 113 -14.00 7.69 -5.55
C ASP A 113 -12.97 8.52 -6.33
N VAL A 114 -12.02 9.15 -5.64
CA VAL A 114 -10.93 9.92 -6.28
C VAL A 114 -10.00 9.03 -7.12
N LEU A 115 -9.72 7.81 -6.67
CA LEU A 115 -8.93 6.83 -7.43
C LEU A 115 -9.69 6.28 -8.64
N GLY A 116 -11.02 6.46 -8.71
CA GLY A 116 -11.84 6.16 -9.88
C GLY A 116 -12.09 4.67 -10.14
N GLY A 117 -11.92 3.81 -9.13
CA GLY A 117 -12.15 2.38 -9.24
C GLY A 117 -13.64 2.00 -9.13
N LYS A 118 -13.95 0.77 -9.54
CA LYS A 118 -15.28 0.16 -9.39
C LYS A 118 -15.19 -0.95 -8.35
N GLY A 119 -16.14 -1.00 -7.42
CA GLY A 119 -16.21 -2.01 -6.37
C GLY A 119 -16.32 -1.39 -4.98
N LYS A 120 -16.06 -2.18 -3.96
CA LYS A 120 -16.03 -1.68 -2.59
C LYS A 120 -14.82 -0.76 -2.38
N PRO A 121 -14.93 0.28 -1.56
CA PRO A 121 -13.85 1.23 -1.31
C PRO A 121 -12.51 0.56 -0.97
N GLU A 122 -12.51 -0.41 -0.06
CA GLU A 122 -11.30 -1.14 0.32
C GLU A 122 -10.68 -1.92 -0.85
N GLU A 123 -11.49 -2.50 -1.73
CA GLU A 123 -11.01 -3.22 -2.92
C GLU A 123 -10.36 -2.28 -3.93
N VAL A 124 -10.93 -1.09 -4.10
CA VAL A 124 -10.38 -0.05 -4.99
C VAL A 124 -9.02 0.42 -4.50
N ILE A 125 -8.91 0.74 -3.21
CA ILE A 125 -7.66 1.23 -2.61
C ILE A 125 -6.60 0.12 -2.61
N ARG A 126 -6.98 -1.12 -2.25
CA ARG A 126 -6.09 -2.29 -2.34
C ARG A 126 -5.56 -2.51 -3.75
N ASN A 127 -6.44 -2.42 -4.76
CA ASN A 127 -6.02 -2.53 -6.16
C ASN A 127 -5.03 -1.43 -6.58
N TYR A 128 -5.20 -0.21 -6.09
CA TYR A 128 -4.24 0.87 -6.35
C TYR A 128 -2.86 0.53 -5.78
N PHE A 129 -2.77 0.12 -4.51
CA PHE A 129 -1.49 -0.30 -3.92
C PHE A 129 -0.88 -1.49 -4.67
N PHE A 130 -1.69 -2.48 -5.03
CA PHE A 130 -1.25 -3.69 -5.71
C PHE A 130 -0.75 -3.45 -7.13
N LYS A 131 -1.34 -2.52 -7.90
CA LYS A 131 -1.09 -2.36 -9.34
C LYS A 131 -0.37 -1.08 -9.73
N ASP A 132 -0.67 0.04 -9.07
CA ASP A 132 -0.33 1.37 -9.57
C ASP A 132 0.60 2.16 -8.66
N PHE A 133 0.56 1.94 -7.35
CA PHE A 133 1.34 2.69 -6.38
C PHE A 133 2.84 2.74 -6.71
N PHE A 134 3.45 1.59 -6.96
CA PHE A 134 4.90 1.55 -7.22
C PHE A 134 5.28 2.29 -8.51
N LYS A 135 4.43 2.23 -9.52
CA LYS A 135 4.62 2.97 -10.76
C LYS A 135 4.57 4.48 -10.52
N ASP A 136 3.58 4.95 -9.76
CA ASP A 136 3.47 6.36 -9.38
C ASP A 136 4.68 6.78 -8.53
N HIS A 137 5.12 5.95 -7.59
CA HIS A 137 6.31 6.18 -6.76
C HIS A 137 7.57 6.36 -7.62
N VAL A 138 7.82 5.46 -8.58
CA VAL A 138 8.96 5.56 -9.50
C VAL A 138 8.93 6.84 -10.33
N GLN A 139 7.74 7.30 -10.75
CA GLN A 139 7.59 8.55 -11.49
C GLN A 139 7.92 9.77 -10.62
N ILE A 140 7.37 9.84 -9.40
CA ILE A 140 7.60 10.94 -8.44
C ILE A 140 9.09 11.04 -8.10
N TYR A 141 9.77 9.93 -7.89
CA TYR A 141 11.18 9.86 -7.54
C TYR A 141 12.11 9.83 -8.77
N LYS A 142 11.60 10.17 -9.97
CA LYS A 142 12.40 10.30 -11.21
C LYS A 142 13.28 9.07 -11.48
N LYS A 143 12.71 7.88 -11.34
CA LYS A 143 13.37 6.57 -11.49
C LYS A 143 14.46 6.27 -10.44
N ARG A 144 14.40 6.92 -9.30
CA ARG A 144 15.27 6.65 -8.14
C ARG A 144 14.40 6.31 -6.91
N PRO A 145 13.68 5.18 -6.94
CA PRO A 145 12.75 4.82 -5.87
C PRO A 145 13.49 4.61 -4.55
N ILE A 146 12.84 4.96 -3.45
CA ILE A 146 13.30 4.70 -2.08
C ILE A 146 12.69 3.44 -1.49
N TYR A 147 11.64 2.91 -2.12
CA TYR A 147 11.08 1.60 -1.86
C TYR A 147 11.39 0.70 -3.05
N TRP A 148 11.71 -0.56 -2.78
CA TRP A 148 11.74 -1.59 -3.81
C TRP A 148 10.44 -2.38 -3.77
N GLN A 149 9.98 -2.83 -4.95
CA GLN A 149 8.92 -3.79 -5.07
C GLN A 149 9.53 -5.15 -5.39
N LEU A 150 9.33 -6.10 -4.48
CA LEU A 150 9.65 -7.50 -4.69
C LEU A 150 8.37 -8.21 -5.16
N GLU A 151 8.44 -8.92 -6.29
CA GLU A 151 7.28 -9.64 -6.83
C GLU A 151 7.65 -10.99 -7.44
N SER A 152 6.77 -11.98 -7.27
CA SER A 152 6.98 -13.34 -7.79
C SER A 152 6.87 -13.42 -9.31
N GLY A 153 6.01 -12.61 -9.92
CA GLY A 153 5.79 -12.60 -11.36
C GLY A 153 4.46 -11.93 -11.77
N LYS A 154 3.98 -12.27 -12.96
CA LYS A 154 2.82 -11.61 -13.58
C LYS A 154 1.48 -11.89 -12.90
N LEU A 155 1.37 -13.00 -12.19
CA LEU A 155 0.15 -13.39 -11.49
C LEU A 155 0.02 -12.70 -10.13
N GLY A 156 1.14 -12.15 -9.63
CA GLY A 156 1.19 -11.44 -8.37
C GLY A 156 0.93 -12.36 -7.18
N GLY A 157 1.46 -13.57 -7.22
CA GLY A 157 1.39 -14.53 -6.13
C GLY A 157 2.04 -13.98 -4.85
N PHE A 158 3.17 -13.29 -5.01
CA PHE A 158 3.81 -12.52 -3.95
C PHE A 158 4.09 -11.10 -4.44
N LYS A 159 3.79 -10.11 -3.63
CA LYS A 159 4.17 -8.72 -3.86
C LYS A 159 4.34 -7.98 -2.55
N ALA A 160 5.49 -7.35 -2.36
CA ALA A 160 5.82 -6.56 -1.18
C ALA A 160 6.58 -5.30 -1.53
N LEU A 161 6.46 -4.26 -0.71
CA LEU A 161 7.36 -3.12 -0.70
C LEU A 161 8.42 -3.32 0.39
N ILE A 162 9.65 -2.94 0.07
CA ILE A 162 10.80 -2.98 0.96
C ILE A 162 11.38 -1.57 1.05
N TYR A 163 11.63 -1.07 2.27
CA TYR A 163 12.23 0.24 2.48
C TYR A 163 13.75 0.15 2.47
N LEU A 164 14.38 0.72 1.44
CA LEU A 164 15.82 0.59 1.20
C LEU A 164 16.71 1.07 2.35
N HIS A 165 16.28 2.10 3.09
CA HIS A 165 17.08 2.64 4.19
C HIS A 165 17.07 1.78 5.46
N ARG A 166 16.21 0.74 5.52
CA ARG A 166 16.16 -0.25 6.60
C ARG A 166 16.58 -1.64 6.14
N TYR A 167 16.89 -1.82 4.85
CA TYR A 167 17.33 -3.09 4.30
C TYR A 167 18.66 -3.53 4.92
N ASP A 168 18.73 -4.77 5.36
CA ASP A 168 19.92 -5.40 5.92
C ASP A 168 20.14 -6.82 5.37
N GLU A 169 21.18 -7.49 5.83
CA GLU A 169 21.56 -8.84 5.39
C GLU A 169 20.52 -9.92 5.73
N ASN A 170 19.63 -9.67 6.72
CA ASN A 170 18.62 -10.59 7.18
C ASN A 170 17.26 -10.38 6.49
N THR A 171 17.06 -9.23 5.80
CA THR A 171 15.78 -8.84 5.21
C THR A 171 15.20 -9.94 4.29
N MET A 172 16.01 -10.55 3.42
CA MET A 172 15.50 -11.59 2.52
C MET A 172 15.14 -12.88 3.25
N ALA A 173 15.92 -13.30 4.24
CA ALA A 173 15.60 -14.46 5.06
C ALA A 173 14.30 -14.25 5.88
N MET A 174 14.14 -13.05 6.43
CA MET A 174 12.93 -12.64 7.15
C MET A 174 11.71 -12.61 6.22
N ILE A 175 11.83 -12.07 4.99
CA ILE A 175 10.76 -12.08 3.99
C ILE A 175 10.32 -13.51 3.68
N ARG A 176 11.26 -14.42 3.48
CA ARG A 176 10.96 -15.83 3.23
C ARG A 176 10.17 -16.44 4.39
N THR A 177 10.65 -16.26 5.62
CA THR A 177 10.07 -16.92 6.80
C THR A 177 8.73 -16.31 7.22
N ASN A 178 8.65 -14.98 7.35
CA ASN A 178 7.53 -14.31 7.99
C ASN A 178 6.43 -13.88 7.01
N TYR A 179 6.75 -13.84 5.71
CA TYR A 179 5.82 -13.36 4.69
C TYR A 179 5.50 -14.42 3.64
N LEU A 180 6.52 -15.00 3.01
CA LEU A 180 6.31 -15.91 1.88
C LEU A 180 5.70 -17.23 2.35
N ASN A 181 6.29 -17.88 3.36
CA ASN A 181 5.76 -19.12 3.92
C ASN A 181 4.36 -18.94 4.52
N GLU A 182 4.12 -17.82 5.22
CA GLU A 182 2.81 -17.53 5.79
C GLU A 182 1.76 -17.26 4.70
N LEU A 183 2.14 -16.61 3.59
CA LEU A 183 1.24 -16.40 2.46
C LEU A 183 0.91 -17.71 1.75
N GLN A 184 1.86 -18.65 1.61
CA GLN A 184 1.60 -19.99 1.10
C GLN A 184 0.56 -20.71 1.95
N ASN A 185 0.76 -20.74 3.28
CA ASN A 185 -0.19 -21.34 4.22
C ASN A 185 -1.59 -20.71 4.10
N ALA A 186 -1.66 -19.38 3.96
CA ALA A 186 -2.92 -18.66 3.79
C ALA A 186 -3.62 -19.01 2.46
N TYR A 187 -2.86 -19.17 1.38
CA TYR A 187 -3.39 -19.61 0.09
C TYR A 187 -3.94 -21.02 0.13
N GLU A 188 -3.23 -21.96 0.76
CA GLU A 188 -3.68 -23.35 0.92
C GLU A 188 -4.96 -23.43 1.76
N ALA A 189 -5.01 -22.69 2.88
CA ALA A 189 -6.21 -22.61 3.71
C ALA A 189 -7.39 -22.02 2.93
N ARG A 190 -7.16 -20.98 2.12
CA ARG A 190 -8.20 -20.38 1.28
C ARG A 190 -8.66 -21.33 0.17
N LEU A 191 -7.76 -22.09 -0.46
CA LEU A 191 -8.10 -23.11 -1.45
C LEU A 191 -8.99 -24.21 -0.84
N SER A 192 -8.67 -24.68 0.36
CA SER A 192 -9.51 -25.63 1.10
C SER A 192 -10.91 -25.05 1.37
N THR A 193 -10.99 -23.79 1.79
CA THR A 193 -12.28 -23.10 1.99
C THR A 193 -13.07 -23.01 0.70
N LEU A 194 -12.42 -22.65 -0.43
CA LEU A 194 -13.08 -22.57 -1.73
C LEU A 194 -13.60 -23.91 -2.21
N ALA A 195 -12.89 -25.01 -1.97
CA ALA A 195 -13.38 -26.35 -2.28
C ALA A 195 -14.71 -26.64 -1.57
N ASN A 196 -14.77 -26.38 -0.25
CA ASN A 196 -16.01 -26.55 0.52
C ASN A 196 -17.15 -25.65 0.03
N LEU A 197 -16.86 -24.39 -0.35
CA LEU A 197 -17.86 -23.46 -0.90
C LEU A 197 -18.39 -23.90 -2.26
N ILE A 198 -17.56 -24.51 -3.10
CA ILE A 198 -17.93 -25.05 -4.40
C ILE A 198 -18.85 -26.26 -4.24
N ASP A 199 -18.51 -27.17 -3.31
CA ASP A 199 -19.28 -28.38 -3.05
C ASP A 199 -20.67 -28.06 -2.44
N ASN A 200 -20.75 -27.00 -1.64
CA ASN A 200 -22.01 -26.59 -0.97
C ASN A 200 -22.76 -25.48 -1.73
N ALA A 201 -22.30 -25.06 -2.90
CA ALA A 201 -22.97 -24.01 -3.65
C ALA A 201 -24.32 -24.48 -4.21
N THR A 202 -25.38 -23.76 -3.88
CA THR A 202 -26.76 -24.08 -4.32
C THR A 202 -27.12 -23.47 -5.66
N ASP A 203 -26.36 -22.47 -6.13
CA ASP A 203 -26.60 -21.82 -7.40
C ASP A 203 -25.34 -21.79 -8.30
N THR A 204 -25.57 -21.84 -9.61
CA THR A 204 -24.51 -21.90 -10.63
C THR A 204 -23.64 -20.64 -10.65
N LYS A 205 -24.18 -19.47 -10.33
CA LYS A 205 -23.45 -18.20 -10.36
C LYS A 205 -22.39 -18.17 -9.24
N SER A 206 -22.78 -18.52 -8.04
CA SER A 206 -21.88 -18.63 -6.89
C SER A 206 -20.82 -19.70 -7.13
N LYS A 207 -21.21 -20.87 -7.60
CA LYS A 207 -20.28 -21.97 -7.93
C LYS A 207 -19.22 -21.51 -8.94
N ASN A 208 -19.63 -20.93 -10.05
CA ASN A 208 -18.70 -20.41 -11.06
C ASN A 208 -17.80 -19.28 -10.53
N GLY A 209 -18.30 -18.47 -9.60
CA GLY A 209 -17.52 -17.43 -8.91
C GLY A 209 -16.40 -18.03 -8.08
N TYR A 210 -16.69 -19.05 -7.27
CA TYR A 210 -15.72 -19.76 -6.43
C TYR A 210 -14.69 -20.53 -7.28
N GLU A 211 -15.13 -21.18 -8.36
CA GLU A 211 -14.22 -21.87 -9.29
C GLU A 211 -13.21 -20.92 -9.92
N LYS A 212 -13.64 -19.73 -10.37
CA LYS A 212 -12.72 -18.70 -10.89
C LYS A 212 -11.70 -18.26 -9.84
N GLN A 213 -12.15 -18.06 -8.59
CA GLN A 213 -11.24 -17.70 -7.49
C GLN A 213 -10.24 -18.84 -7.22
N ARG A 214 -10.69 -20.09 -7.21
CA ARG A 214 -9.84 -21.27 -7.03
C ARG A 214 -8.76 -21.35 -8.08
N VAL A 215 -9.12 -21.27 -9.37
CA VAL A 215 -8.16 -21.31 -10.47
C VAL A 215 -7.13 -20.18 -10.36
N LYS A 216 -7.59 -18.94 -10.09
CA LYS A 216 -6.69 -17.81 -9.90
C LYS A 216 -5.70 -18.07 -8.76
N LEU A 217 -6.19 -18.49 -7.61
CA LEU A 217 -5.37 -18.70 -6.41
C LEU A 217 -4.41 -19.88 -6.57
N THR A 218 -4.82 -20.96 -7.26
CA THR A 218 -3.91 -22.07 -7.59
C THR A 218 -2.74 -21.57 -8.44
N ASN A 219 -3.02 -20.79 -9.48
CA ASN A 219 -1.95 -20.25 -10.33
C ASN A 219 -1.03 -19.28 -9.57
N GLN A 220 -1.56 -18.51 -8.62
CA GLN A 220 -0.76 -17.64 -7.75
C GLN A 220 0.11 -18.45 -6.80
N LEU A 221 -0.40 -19.55 -6.25
CA LEU A 221 0.37 -20.46 -5.39
C LEU A 221 1.51 -21.13 -6.18
N ASP A 222 1.23 -21.61 -7.40
CA ASP A 222 2.26 -22.21 -8.26
C ASP A 222 3.39 -21.20 -8.57
N GLU A 223 3.02 -19.93 -8.86
CA GLU A 223 4.01 -18.86 -9.08
C GLU A 223 4.83 -18.60 -7.80
N LEU A 224 4.19 -18.64 -6.64
CA LEU A 224 4.81 -18.42 -5.34
C LEU A 224 5.85 -19.50 -5.01
N VAL A 225 5.54 -20.78 -5.25
CA VAL A 225 6.45 -21.92 -5.06
C VAL A 225 7.70 -21.77 -5.93
N ILE A 226 7.52 -21.41 -7.22
CA ILE A 226 8.65 -21.15 -8.11
C ILE A 226 9.49 -19.94 -7.65
N PHE A 227 8.85 -18.95 -7.04
CA PHE A 227 9.54 -17.77 -6.52
C PHE A 227 10.35 -18.09 -5.27
N GLU A 228 9.84 -18.96 -4.39
CA GLU A 228 10.56 -19.40 -3.20
C GLU A 228 11.94 -19.99 -3.53
N ASP A 229 12.02 -20.83 -4.57
CA ASP A 229 13.29 -21.42 -5.03
C ASP A 229 14.30 -20.37 -5.50
N LYS A 230 13.84 -19.16 -5.89
CA LYS A 230 14.72 -18.08 -6.35
C LYS A 230 15.23 -17.19 -5.22
N VAL A 231 14.54 -17.16 -4.09
CA VAL A 231 14.89 -16.34 -2.93
C VAL A 231 15.45 -17.17 -1.77
N ALA A 232 15.57 -18.49 -1.97
CA ALA A 232 16.27 -19.42 -1.09
C ALA A 232 17.78 -19.32 -1.30
#